data_b024cbfaf8a5aa5de410c123fdc0bd8d
#
_entry.id   b024cbfaf8a5aa5de410c123fdc0bd8d
#
_cell.length_a   1.000
_cell.length_b   1.000
_cell.length_c   1.000
_cell.angle_alpha   90.00
_cell.angle_beta   90.00
_cell.angle_gamma   90.00
#
_symmetry.space_group_name_H-M   'P 1'
#
loop_
_entity.id
_entity.type
_entity.pdbx_description
1 polymer ?
#
loop_
_entity_poly.entity_id
_entity_poly.type
_entity_poly.pdbx_seq_one_letter_code
_entity_poly.pdbx_strand_id
1 'polypeptide(L)'
;MKHSPAFTLKRHWHSVLRKALSVLPRSLRFALYRWMVDVEPHPDERLVLKIADTKEELEACFRLLHDAYVGAGFMKPDPSGMRATIYHALPTTTTLCAKFDGKVVGTLSLIRESTFGFPLQSAFDLHEIRARGGRIAEASALAVHPDFRKTSGSIMFPLMKFMNDYCQDYFDTANLVIAVNPDRIEMYESLLCFER
;
A
#
# COMPACT_ATOMS: atom_id res chain seq x y z
N MET A 1 -4.84 -5.19 -30.03
CA MET A 1 -3.59 -4.65 -29.49
C MET A 1 -2.75 -5.83 -29.01
N LYS A 2 -1.59 -6.08 -29.64
CA LYS A 2 -0.73 -7.24 -29.39
C LYS A 2 0.05 -7.01 -28.08
N HIS A 3 -0.18 -7.85 -27.07
CA HIS A 3 0.64 -7.86 -25.85
C HIS A 3 2.09 -8.22 -26.19
N SER A 4 3.03 -7.36 -25.79
CA SER A 4 4.48 -7.57 -26.01
C SER A 4 4.95 -8.84 -25.28
N PRO A 5 5.69 -9.76 -25.96
CA PRO A 5 6.13 -11.03 -25.38
C PRO A 5 7.09 -10.86 -24.17
N ALA A 6 7.76 -9.72 -24.02
CA ALA A 6 8.65 -9.43 -22.90
C ALA A 6 7.92 -9.30 -21.56
N PHE A 7 6.65 -8.90 -21.55
CA PHE A 7 5.85 -8.77 -20.32
C PHE A 7 5.45 -10.15 -19.76
N THR A 8 5.19 -11.10 -20.66
CA THR A 8 4.81 -12.49 -20.31
C THR A 8 5.99 -13.27 -19.73
N LEU A 9 7.21 -13.07 -20.27
CA LEU A 9 8.41 -13.74 -19.79
C LEU A 9 8.80 -13.35 -18.37
N LYS A 10 8.77 -12.04 -18.03
CA LYS A 10 9.07 -11.56 -16.67
C LYS A 10 8.10 -12.10 -15.62
N ARG A 11 6.83 -12.18 -15.94
CA ARG A 11 5.79 -12.73 -15.04
C ARG A 11 6.02 -14.23 -14.79
N HIS A 12 6.52 -14.96 -15.76
CA HIS A 12 6.83 -16.39 -15.64
C HIS A 12 8.04 -16.64 -14.73
N TRP A 13 9.10 -15.85 -14.84
CA TRP A 13 10.29 -15.94 -13.99
C TRP A 13 9.97 -15.69 -12.50
N HIS A 14 9.13 -14.70 -12.19
CA HIS A 14 8.69 -14.45 -10.81
C HIS A 14 7.83 -15.57 -10.24
N SER A 15 7.07 -16.28 -11.06
CA SER A 15 6.28 -17.44 -10.62
C SER A 15 7.15 -18.67 -10.37
N VAL A 16 8.17 -18.88 -11.19
CA VAL A 16 9.15 -19.99 -11.05
C VAL A 16 10.02 -19.77 -9.81
N LEU A 17 10.51 -18.54 -9.61
CA LEU A 17 11.32 -18.20 -8.43
C LEU A 17 10.50 -18.37 -7.13
N ARG A 18 9.22 -17.97 -7.14
CA ARG A 18 8.31 -18.21 -6.00
C ARG A 18 8.09 -19.70 -5.72
N LYS A 19 7.90 -20.52 -6.76
CA LYS A 19 7.78 -21.97 -6.60
C LYS A 19 9.06 -22.60 -6.05
N ALA A 20 10.23 -22.15 -6.51
CA ALA A 20 11.51 -22.60 -5.98
C ALA A 20 11.69 -22.16 -4.50
N LEU A 21 11.29 -20.94 -4.16
CA LEU A 21 11.35 -20.44 -2.79
C LEU A 21 10.31 -21.12 -1.88
N SER A 22 9.16 -21.57 -2.40
CA SER A 22 8.12 -22.23 -1.59
C SER A 22 8.58 -23.56 -0.95
N VAL A 23 9.66 -24.16 -1.44
CA VAL A 23 10.27 -25.36 -0.85
C VAL A 23 11.08 -25.04 0.41
N LEU A 24 11.50 -23.78 0.58
CA LEU A 24 12.27 -23.36 1.76
C LEU A 24 11.34 -23.19 2.98
N PRO A 25 11.80 -23.50 4.20
CA PRO A 25 11.10 -23.17 5.43
C PRO A 25 10.75 -21.66 5.51
N ARG A 26 9.59 -21.33 6.10
CA ARG A 26 9.09 -19.93 6.21
C ARG A 26 10.15 -18.98 6.79
N SER A 27 10.87 -19.41 7.82
CA SER A 27 11.93 -18.62 8.46
C SER A 27 13.05 -18.23 7.51
N LEU A 28 13.49 -19.16 6.65
CA LEU A 28 14.54 -18.91 5.66
C LEU A 28 14.05 -18.01 4.53
N ARG A 29 12.80 -18.19 4.07
CA ARG A 29 12.19 -17.27 3.09
C ARG A 29 12.11 -15.85 3.61
N PHE A 30 11.67 -15.67 4.85
CA PHE A 30 11.57 -14.36 5.48
C PHE A 30 12.93 -13.70 5.70
N ALA A 31 13.95 -14.48 6.09
CA ALA A 31 15.32 -13.98 6.17
C ALA A 31 15.84 -13.52 4.80
N LEU A 32 15.54 -14.29 3.74
CA LEU A 32 15.92 -13.96 2.38
C LEU A 32 15.20 -12.69 1.89
N TYR A 33 13.89 -12.56 2.13
CA TYR A 33 13.14 -11.33 1.78
C TYR A 33 13.73 -10.11 2.48
N ARG A 34 14.03 -10.19 3.77
CA ARG A 34 14.67 -9.10 4.52
C ARG A 34 16.06 -8.76 4.00
N TRP A 35 16.84 -9.77 3.63
CA TRP A 35 18.18 -9.57 3.05
C TRP A 35 18.12 -8.94 1.65
N MET A 36 17.10 -9.26 0.85
CA MET A 36 16.91 -8.70 -0.50
C MET A 36 16.38 -7.26 -0.51
N VAL A 37 15.88 -6.77 0.61
CA VAL A 37 15.35 -5.42 0.72
C VAL A 37 16.37 -4.58 1.48
N ASP A 38 17.11 -3.81 0.73
CA ASP A 38 17.99 -2.76 1.26
C ASP A 38 17.15 -1.51 1.47
N VAL A 39 16.67 -1.33 2.70
CA VAL A 39 15.93 -0.12 3.09
C VAL A 39 16.94 0.93 3.48
N GLU A 40 17.07 1.97 2.67
CA GLU A 40 17.87 3.14 3.01
C GLU A 40 17.39 3.71 4.36
N PRO A 41 18.22 3.72 5.41
CA PRO A 41 17.80 4.18 6.74
C PRO A 41 17.47 5.67 6.75
N HIS A 42 17.99 6.43 5.80
CA HIS A 42 17.75 7.87 5.66
C HIS A 42 17.06 8.11 4.31
N PRO A 43 15.79 8.48 4.30
CA PRO A 43 15.11 8.86 3.04
C PRO A 43 15.85 10.00 2.34
N ASP A 44 15.81 9.99 1.00
CA ASP A 44 16.34 11.09 0.17
C ASP A 44 15.75 12.43 0.65
N GLU A 45 16.58 13.46 0.83
CA GLU A 45 16.16 14.79 1.30
C GLU A 45 15.09 15.44 0.41
N ARG A 46 14.99 15.02 -0.85
CA ARG A 46 13.94 15.45 -1.79
C ARG A 46 12.60 14.78 -1.54
N LEU A 47 12.56 13.71 -0.71
CA LEU A 47 11.33 13.02 -0.36
C LEU A 47 10.65 13.72 0.79
N VAL A 48 9.47 14.27 0.52
CA VAL A 48 8.60 14.89 1.53
C VAL A 48 7.39 14.00 1.76
N LEU A 49 7.19 13.59 3.02
CA LEU A 49 6.01 12.85 3.45
C LEU A 49 5.07 13.78 4.19
N LYS A 50 3.82 13.83 3.80
CA LYS A 50 2.82 14.70 4.42
C LYS A 50 1.39 14.19 4.26
N ILE A 51 0.46 14.79 4.97
CA ILE A 51 -0.98 14.67 4.68
C ILE A 51 -1.26 15.48 3.40
N ALA A 52 -2.01 14.90 2.47
CA ALA A 52 -2.53 15.62 1.32
C ALA A 52 -3.64 16.57 1.79
N ASP A 53 -3.32 17.85 1.94
CA ASP A 53 -4.19 18.87 2.52
C ASP A 53 -4.66 19.93 1.52
N THR A 54 -4.13 19.90 0.29
CA THR A 54 -4.61 20.74 -0.81
C THR A 54 -5.39 19.92 -1.84
N LYS A 55 -6.28 20.60 -2.59
CA LYS A 55 -7.04 19.99 -3.67
C LYS A 55 -6.13 19.35 -4.70
N GLU A 56 -5.06 20.05 -5.08
CA GLU A 56 -4.09 19.62 -6.09
C GLU A 56 -3.37 18.34 -5.65
N GLU A 57 -2.99 18.24 -4.38
CA GLU A 57 -2.36 17.05 -3.82
C GLU A 57 -3.32 15.86 -3.75
N LEU A 58 -4.57 16.10 -3.32
CA LEU A 58 -5.59 15.05 -3.30
C LEU A 58 -5.90 14.53 -4.71
N GLU A 59 -6.08 15.44 -5.69
CA GLU A 59 -6.29 15.03 -7.08
C GLU A 59 -5.10 14.24 -7.62
N ALA A 60 -3.87 14.67 -7.33
CA ALA A 60 -2.67 13.95 -7.76
C ALA A 60 -2.61 12.54 -7.14
N CYS A 61 -2.96 12.39 -5.85
CA CYS A 61 -3.08 11.10 -5.18
C CYS A 61 -4.13 10.21 -5.87
N PHE A 62 -5.31 10.75 -6.17
CA PHE A 62 -6.38 9.98 -6.79
C PHE A 62 -6.09 9.61 -8.25
N ARG A 63 -5.37 10.44 -8.99
CA ARG A 63 -4.88 10.12 -10.34
C ARG A 63 -3.82 9.01 -10.28
N LEU A 64 -2.86 9.12 -9.39
CA LEU A 64 -1.83 8.09 -9.18
C LEU A 64 -2.47 6.74 -8.81
N LEU A 65 -3.50 6.77 -7.97
CA LEU A 65 -4.26 5.60 -7.57
C LEU A 65 -5.03 4.99 -8.74
N HIS A 66 -5.72 5.83 -9.54
CA HIS A 66 -6.41 5.42 -10.76
C HIS A 66 -5.47 4.68 -11.71
N ASP A 67 -4.33 5.29 -12.04
CA ASP A 67 -3.38 4.74 -12.99
C ASP A 67 -2.76 3.42 -12.48
N ALA A 68 -2.51 3.34 -11.17
CA ALA A 68 -2.01 2.13 -10.55
C ALA A 68 -3.03 0.98 -10.62
N TYR A 69 -4.31 1.25 -10.36
CA TYR A 69 -5.38 0.24 -10.36
C TYR A 69 -5.77 -0.19 -11.77
N VAL A 70 -5.84 0.74 -12.72
CA VAL A 70 -6.06 0.42 -14.15
C VAL A 70 -4.89 -0.40 -14.69
N GLY A 71 -3.65 0.01 -14.40
CA GLY A 71 -2.45 -0.70 -14.83
C GLY A 71 -2.31 -2.10 -14.23
N ALA A 72 -2.86 -2.33 -13.02
CA ALA A 72 -2.92 -3.63 -12.37
C ALA A 72 -4.13 -4.49 -12.82
N GLY A 73 -5.07 -3.92 -13.56
CA GLY A 73 -6.30 -4.60 -14.00
C GLY A 73 -7.37 -4.72 -12.91
N PHE A 74 -7.28 -3.94 -11.84
CA PHE A 74 -8.24 -3.95 -10.74
C PHE A 74 -9.49 -3.12 -11.02
N MET A 75 -9.42 -2.21 -11.99
CA MET A 75 -10.57 -1.42 -12.44
C MET A 75 -10.44 -1.05 -13.92
N LYS A 76 -11.56 -0.72 -14.54
CA LYS A 76 -11.58 -0.09 -15.86
C LYS A 76 -11.22 1.41 -15.74
N PRO A 77 -10.66 2.02 -16.79
CA PRO A 77 -10.43 3.46 -16.79
C PRO A 77 -11.72 4.24 -16.51
N ASP A 78 -11.63 5.18 -15.59
CA ASP A 78 -12.70 6.14 -15.31
C ASP A 78 -12.49 7.41 -16.12
N PRO A 79 -13.52 8.03 -16.72
CA PRO A 79 -13.40 9.25 -17.50
C PRO A 79 -12.80 10.44 -16.74
N SER A 80 -12.95 10.50 -15.41
CA SER A 80 -12.32 11.53 -14.58
C SER A 80 -10.79 11.38 -14.48
N GLY A 81 -10.26 10.20 -14.80
CA GLY A 81 -8.86 9.83 -14.57
C GLY A 81 -8.48 9.79 -13.09
N MET A 82 -9.46 9.70 -12.18
CA MET A 82 -9.23 9.65 -10.74
C MET A 82 -9.95 8.45 -10.12
N ARG A 83 -9.37 7.92 -9.03
CA ARG A 83 -10.00 6.91 -8.20
C ARG A 83 -10.20 7.44 -6.80
N ALA A 84 -11.42 7.84 -6.50
CA ALA A 84 -11.88 8.14 -5.15
C ALA A 84 -13.07 7.25 -4.82
N THR A 85 -13.25 6.95 -3.54
CA THR A 85 -14.39 6.22 -3.01
C THR A 85 -15.09 7.06 -1.96
N ILE A 86 -16.27 6.64 -1.53
CA ILE A 86 -17.02 7.34 -0.46
C ILE A 86 -16.17 7.51 0.82
N TYR A 87 -15.27 6.56 1.09
CA TYR A 87 -14.39 6.61 2.25
C TYR A 87 -13.44 7.81 2.23
N HIS A 88 -12.98 8.24 1.04
CA HIS A 88 -12.11 9.41 0.91
C HIS A 88 -12.82 10.74 1.22
N ALA A 89 -14.15 10.76 1.21
CA ALA A 89 -14.96 11.92 1.58
C ALA A 89 -15.27 11.98 3.09
N LEU A 90 -14.91 10.93 3.85
CA LEU A 90 -15.20 10.87 5.28
C LEU A 90 -14.15 11.62 6.11
N PRO A 91 -14.53 12.34 7.16
CA PRO A 91 -13.58 13.00 8.07
C PRO A 91 -12.72 12.02 8.86
N THR A 92 -13.08 10.72 8.84
CA THR A 92 -12.31 9.63 9.44
C THR A 92 -11.20 9.10 8.53
N THR A 93 -11.07 9.62 7.31
CA THR A 93 -10.03 9.22 6.37
C THR A 93 -8.96 10.31 6.26
N THR A 94 -7.70 9.89 6.35
CA THR A 94 -6.54 10.74 6.10
C THR A 94 -5.80 10.19 4.89
N THR A 95 -5.67 10.99 3.83
CA THR A 95 -4.85 10.65 2.67
C THR A 95 -3.45 11.20 2.87
N LEU A 96 -2.47 10.31 2.87
CA LEU A 96 -1.05 10.61 2.97
C LEU A 96 -0.45 10.64 1.57
N CYS A 97 0.50 11.53 1.33
CA CYS A 97 1.25 11.58 0.09
C CYS A 97 2.76 11.63 0.32
N ALA A 98 3.49 11.00 -0.60
CA ALA A 98 4.92 11.13 -0.74
C ALA A 98 5.20 11.99 -1.97
N LYS A 99 5.92 13.09 -1.78
CA LYS A 99 6.34 14.01 -2.86
C LYS A 99 7.83 13.88 -3.07
N PHE A 100 8.25 13.79 -4.32
CA PHE A 100 9.65 13.79 -4.71
C PHE A 100 9.87 14.92 -5.71
N ASP A 101 10.79 15.82 -5.44
CA ASP A 101 10.96 17.08 -6.20
C ASP A 101 9.62 17.83 -6.39
N GLY A 102 8.81 17.89 -5.33
CA GLY A 102 7.51 18.57 -5.32
C GLY A 102 6.36 17.83 -6.01
N LYS A 103 6.58 16.70 -6.69
CA LYS A 103 5.55 15.91 -7.37
C LYS A 103 5.10 14.74 -6.52
N VAL A 104 3.80 14.45 -6.49
CA VAL A 104 3.26 13.26 -5.81
C VAL A 104 3.70 12.00 -6.54
N VAL A 105 4.44 11.15 -5.83
CA VAL A 105 4.97 9.87 -6.33
C VAL A 105 4.51 8.67 -5.53
N GLY A 106 3.84 8.90 -4.41
CA GLY A 106 3.24 7.86 -3.58
C GLY A 106 2.00 8.38 -2.87
N THR A 107 1.05 7.50 -2.60
CA THR A 107 -0.15 7.78 -1.81
C THR A 107 -0.54 6.56 -0.99
N LEU A 108 -1.14 6.81 0.15
CA LEU A 108 -1.72 5.82 1.05
C LEU A 108 -2.84 6.49 1.84
N SER A 109 -3.97 5.80 2.02
CA SER A 109 -5.07 6.30 2.84
C SER A 109 -5.18 5.51 4.13
N LEU A 110 -5.24 6.22 5.25
CA LEU A 110 -5.61 5.69 6.55
C LEU A 110 -7.09 5.93 6.76
N ILE A 111 -7.87 4.87 6.90
CA ILE A 111 -9.30 4.90 7.12
C ILE A 111 -9.56 4.43 8.55
N ARG A 112 -10.07 5.32 9.40
CA ARG A 112 -10.48 5.00 10.77
C ARG A 112 -11.91 4.53 10.79
N GLU A 113 -12.28 3.78 11.82
CA GLU A 113 -13.64 3.26 11.96
C GLU A 113 -14.69 4.36 11.92
N SER A 114 -15.77 4.10 11.19
CA SER A 114 -16.91 4.97 11.03
C SER A 114 -18.19 4.15 10.93
N THR A 115 -19.33 4.82 10.87
CA THR A 115 -20.63 4.15 10.63
C THR A 115 -20.71 3.42 9.29
N PHE A 116 -19.84 3.77 8.35
CA PHE A 116 -19.73 3.08 7.05
C PHE A 116 -18.82 1.83 7.12
N GLY A 117 -18.16 1.59 8.26
CA GLY A 117 -17.17 0.52 8.39
C GLY A 117 -15.92 0.79 7.55
N PHE A 118 -15.32 -0.29 7.05
CA PHE A 118 -14.08 -0.27 6.26
C PHE A 118 -14.28 -0.83 4.86
N PRO A 119 -13.53 -0.35 3.85
CA PRO A 119 -13.56 -0.92 2.50
C PRO A 119 -13.37 -2.43 2.46
N LEU A 120 -12.45 -2.97 3.26
CA LEU A 120 -12.13 -4.40 3.28
C LEU A 120 -13.30 -5.28 3.79
N GLN A 121 -14.27 -4.72 4.52
CA GLN A 121 -15.41 -5.48 5.03
C GLN A 121 -16.37 -5.96 3.93
N SER A 122 -16.20 -5.49 2.70
CA SER A 122 -16.88 -6.06 1.53
C SER A 122 -16.46 -7.51 1.23
N ALA A 123 -15.31 -7.95 1.75
CA ALA A 123 -14.74 -9.26 1.50
C ALA A 123 -14.28 -10.00 2.76
N PHE A 124 -14.12 -9.31 3.89
CA PHE A 124 -13.56 -9.87 5.13
C PHE A 124 -14.41 -9.49 6.34
N ASP A 125 -14.55 -10.42 7.27
CA ASP A 125 -15.15 -10.17 8.59
C ASP A 125 -14.09 -9.67 9.57
N LEU A 126 -14.44 -8.67 10.36
CA LEU A 126 -13.58 -8.10 11.40
C LEU A 126 -14.01 -8.48 12.83
N HIS A 127 -14.92 -9.44 12.97
CA HIS A 127 -15.45 -9.82 14.29
C HIS A 127 -14.35 -10.20 15.28
N GLU A 128 -13.39 -11.04 14.86
CA GLU A 128 -12.28 -11.47 15.73
C GLU A 128 -11.37 -10.32 16.14
N ILE A 129 -11.08 -9.39 15.20
CA ILE A 129 -10.25 -8.22 15.48
C ILE A 129 -10.97 -7.27 16.43
N ARG A 130 -12.27 -7.06 16.25
CA ARG A 130 -13.09 -6.27 17.16
C ARG A 130 -13.17 -6.89 18.57
N ALA A 131 -13.20 -8.22 18.66
CA ALA A 131 -13.20 -8.94 19.94
C ALA A 131 -11.90 -8.77 20.73
N ARG A 132 -10.77 -8.48 20.06
CA ARG A 132 -9.49 -8.15 20.73
C ARG A 132 -9.53 -6.79 21.43
N GLY A 133 -10.46 -5.93 21.06
CA GLY A 133 -10.58 -4.56 21.56
C GLY A 133 -9.55 -3.59 20.96
N GLY A 134 -9.67 -2.33 21.36
CA GLY A 134 -8.82 -1.25 20.84
C GLY A 134 -9.34 -0.66 19.53
N ARG A 135 -8.75 0.45 19.13
CA ARG A 135 -9.13 1.16 17.90
C ARG A 135 -8.58 0.45 16.67
N ILE A 136 -9.39 0.38 15.62
CA ILE A 136 -9.04 -0.23 14.34
C ILE A 136 -8.89 0.86 13.29
N ALA A 137 -7.90 0.70 12.43
CA ALA A 137 -7.76 1.49 11.20
C ALA A 137 -7.38 0.59 10.02
N GLU A 138 -7.85 0.94 8.82
CA GLU A 138 -7.46 0.28 7.57
C GLU A 138 -6.43 1.12 6.82
N ALA A 139 -5.28 0.51 6.51
CA ALA A 139 -4.36 1.05 5.52
C ALA A 139 -4.85 0.63 4.12
N SER A 140 -5.27 1.58 3.32
CA SER A 140 -5.88 1.34 2.02
C SER A 140 -5.29 2.25 0.95
N ALA A 141 -5.65 2.01 -0.30
CA ALA A 141 -5.33 2.90 -1.42
C ALA A 141 -3.82 3.20 -1.57
N LEU A 142 -2.96 2.22 -1.28
CA LEU A 142 -1.51 2.35 -1.49
C LEU A 142 -1.19 2.31 -2.99
N ALA A 143 -0.55 3.35 -3.49
CA ALA A 143 0.02 3.39 -4.83
C ALA A 143 1.37 4.11 -4.83
N VAL A 144 2.29 3.62 -5.68
CA VAL A 144 3.60 4.23 -5.93
C VAL A 144 3.76 4.41 -7.44
N HIS A 145 4.29 5.56 -7.85
CA HIS A 145 4.54 5.88 -9.26
C HIS A 145 5.46 4.81 -9.89
N PRO A 146 5.21 4.39 -11.15
CA PRO A 146 5.95 3.32 -11.80
C PRO A 146 7.47 3.46 -11.76
N ASP A 147 7.98 4.68 -11.90
CA ASP A 147 9.42 4.96 -11.91
C ASP A 147 10.09 4.68 -10.56
N PHE A 148 9.32 4.74 -9.47
CA PHE A 148 9.80 4.50 -8.11
C PHE A 148 9.48 3.10 -7.58
N ARG A 149 8.79 2.23 -8.36
CA ARG A 149 8.44 0.86 -7.91
C ARG A 149 9.63 -0.09 -7.85
N LYS A 150 10.73 0.25 -8.51
CA LYS A 150 11.94 -0.60 -8.60
C LYS A 150 13.07 -0.13 -7.70
N THR A 151 12.83 0.82 -6.83
CA THR A 151 13.84 1.48 -5.98
C THR A 151 13.86 0.89 -4.57
N SER A 152 13.85 -0.44 -4.44
CA SER A 152 13.94 -1.17 -3.14
C SER A 152 12.97 -0.65 -2.06
N GLY A 153 11.83 -0.07 -2.47
CA GLY A 153 10.82 0.44 -1.53
C GLY A 153 11.10 1.85 -0.99
N SER A 154 11.98 2.61 -1.63
CA SER A 154 12.37 3.97 -1.22
C SER A 154 11.22 4.96 -1.01
N ILE A 155 10.05 4.71 -1.58
CA ILE A 155 8.82 5.48 -1.34
C ILE A 155 7.87 4.71 -0.41
N MET A 156 7.70 3.41 -0.65
CA MET A 156 6.69 2.61 0.06
C MET A 156 7.00 2.50 1.56
N PHE A 157 8.25 2.16 1.93
CA PHE A 157 8.58 1.95 3.34
C PHE A 157 8.54 3.24 4.17
N PRO A 158 9.11 4.39 3.73
CA PRO A 158 8.94 5.65 4.43
C PRO A 158 7.47 6.06 4.57
N LEU A 159 6.66 5.87 3.53
CA LEU A 159 5.23 6.21 3.57
C LEU A 159 4.45 5.30 4.53
N MET A 160 4.76 4.00 4.57
CA MET A 160 4.16 3.06 5.53
C MET A 160 4.58 3.38 6.97
N LYS A 161 5.87 3.73 7.19
CA LYS A 161 6.35 4.16 8.50
C LYS A 161 5.64 5.43 8.95
N PHE A 162 5.56 6.44 8.08
CA PHE A 162 4.86 7.68 8.37
C PHE A 162 3.39 7.44 8.74
N MET A 163 2.71 6.57 8.01
CA MET A 163 1.33 6.17 8.33
C MET A 163 1.25 5.49 9.71
N ASN A 164 2.17 4.57 10.02
CA ASN A 164 2.18 3.87 11.29
C ASN A 164 2.40 4.84 12.47
N ASP A 165 3.39 5.72 12.36
CA ASP A 165 3.67 6.74 13.37
C ASP A 165 2.44 7.64 13.56
N TYR A 166 1.82 8.09 12.46
CA TYR A 166 0.61 8.90 12.49
C TYR A 166 -0.58 8.19 13.15
N CYS A 167 -0.76 6.88 12.90
CA CYS A 167 -1.80 6.07 13.55
C CYS A 167 -1.61 5.98 15.06
N GLN A 168 -0.38 5.80 15.49
CA GLN A 168 -0.07 5.61 16.91
C GLN A 168 -0.11 6.94 17.66
N ASP A 169 0.55 7.96 17.14
CA ASP A 169 0.73 9.24 17.83
C ASP A 169 -0.58 10.05 17.96
N TYR A 170 -1.47 9.94 16.95
CA TYR A 170 -2.66 10.77 16.91
C TYR A 170 -3.97 10.02 17.17
N PHE A 171 -4.00 8.69 16.97
CA PHE A 171 -5.26 7.94 17.05
C PHE A 171 -5.25 6.74 17.97
N ASP A 172 -4.13 6.45 18.64
CA ASP A 172 -4.00 5.30 19.54
C ASP A 172 -4.58 4.01 18.87
N THR A 173 -4.16 3.77 17.63
CA THR A 173 -4.62 2.64 16.82
C THR A 173 -3.98 1.36 17.33
N ALA A 174 -4.77 0.47 17.89
CA ALA A 174 -4.31 -0.83 18.40
C ALA A 174 -4.20 -1.90 17.29
N ASN A 175 -5.07 -1.82 16.28
CA ASN A 175 -5.14 -2.81 15.23
C ASN A 175 -5.14 -2.11 13.85
N LEU A 176 -4.09 -2.34 13.08
CA LEU A 176 -3.99 -1.88 11.69
C LEU A 176 -4.31 -3.06 10.78
N VAL A 177 -5.32 -2.90 9.92
CA VAL A 177 -5.75 -3.93 8.97
C VAL A 177 -5.47 -3.49 7.54
N ILE A 178 -5.18 -4.46 6.67
CA ILE A 178 -4.95 -4.24 5.24
C ILE A 178 -5.57 -5.35 4.40
N ALA A 179 -6.05 -5.02 3.21
CA ALA A 179 -6.39 -5.99 2.18
C ALA A 179 -5.31 -5.99 1.10
N VAL A 180 -4.66 -7.11 0.88
CA VAL A 180 -3.56 -7.24 -0.08
C VAL A 180 -3.81 -8.39 -1.06
N ASN A 181 -3.22 -8.27 -2.25
CA ASN A 181 -3.21 -9.37 -3.20
C ASN A 181 -2.50 -10.60 -2.59
N PRO A 182 -3.06 -11.82 -2.70
CA PRO A 182 -2.45 -13.05 -2.17
C PRO A 182 -0.97 -13.21 -2.52
N ASP A 183 -0.58 -12.77 -3.70
CA ASP A 183 0.82 -12.79 -4.16
C ASP A 183 1.78 -11.90 -3.34
N ARG A 184 1.26 -11.01 -2.51
CA ARG A 184 2.03 -10.06 -1.71
C ARG A 184 2.02 -10.35 -0.21
N ILE A 185 1.20 -11.28 0.24
CA ILE A 185 1.04 -11.58 1.68
C ILE A 185 2.38 -11.83 2.36
N GLU A 186 3.22 -12.72 1.81
CA GLU A 186 4.52 -13.04 2.41
C GLU A 186 5.46 -11.82 2.52
N MET A 187 5.36 -10.87 1.60
CA MET A 187 6.11 -9.62 1.68
C MET A 187 5.64 -8.77 2.88
N TYR A 188 4.34 -8.62 3.04
CA TYR A 188 3.79 -7.86 4.17
C TYR A 188 4.07 -8.54 5.51
N GLU A 189 3.96 -9.85 5.59
CA GLU A 189 4.30 -10.63 6.80
C GLU A 189 5.80 -10.53 7.14
N SER A 190 6.68 -10.62 6.14
CA SER A 190 8.13 -10.69 6.37
C SER A 190 8.78 -9.34 6.63
N LEU A 191 8.29 -8.27 5.98
CA LEU A 191 8.92 -6.94 5.98
C LEU A 191 8.17 -5.93 6.86
N LEU A 192 6.87 -6.09 7.03
CA LEU A 192 6.02 -5.13 7.74
C LEU A 192 5.31 -5.77 8.95
N CYS A 193 5.65 -7.01 9.31
CA CYS A 193 5.17 -7.72 10.50
C CYS A 193 3.64 -7.85 10.59
N PHE A 194 2.94 -7.86 9.46
CA PHE A 194 1.52 -8.17 9.45
C PHE A 194 1.28 -9.66 9.73
N GLU A 195 0.19 -9.97 10.44
CA GLU A 195 -0.31 -11.30 10.70
C GLU A 195 -1.57 -11.57 9.86
N ARG A 196 -1.86 -12.89 9.64
CA ARG A 196 -3.11 -13.30 8.98
C ARG A 196 -4.22 -13.45 9.99
#